data_b1eec062f558057df4dff3c3e7df62e1
#
_entry.id   b1eec062f558057df4dff3c3e7df62e1
#
_cell.length_a   1.000
_cell.length_b   1.000
_cell.length_c   1.000
_cell.angle_alpha   90.00
_cell.angle_beta   90.00
_cell.angle_gamma   90.00
#
_symmetry.space_group_name_H-M   'P 1'
#
loop_
_entity.id
_entity.type
_entity.pdbx_description
1 polymer ?
#
loop_
_entity_poly.entity_id
_entity_poly.type
_entity_poly.pdbx_seq_one_letter_code
_entity_poly.pdbx_strand_id
1 'polypeptide(L)'
;MARRLKLGLLGVGRRGKTHLSAIQGLADLYELVALCDANEASVRATGSRLGLKGYTDVEEFFSRERLEVVDIVTPAESHHLMARVAARHGAHMLIETPLAPSRAMMDFIGEAAARAGVEVEVAENFRRHPETRLNRKALDAGVIGKVLRVTSFYEPIGQYGCYHLMSLLRFYAGATVDEVRGFARQFPVERVEGYSSLFDTETWTQASLSFANGVAGSCTYLSTWLTPLRQRHPHFTTVEGTAGFIAAGRREANTIYKVEHGAQAAYPMRTEGRREAGQEIPTRFYYETHPPLEYPNPFAARPLNYADDWGAADVIAIADALTSLHQAVTGGRAPEYGSADARLDQELSIAIGESARLQGQPVRLPLREETAWEREQHERFRAQWGGDPFKDADRLIAANFSDRRG
;
A
#
# COMPACT_ATOMS: atom_id res chain seq x y z
N MET A 1 -13.97 7.63 26.40
CA MET A 1 -13.10 8.11 25.32
C MET A 1 -12.11 7.00 25.00
N ALA A 2 -11.76 6.81 23.72
CA ALA A 2 -10.72 5.84 23.33
C ALA A 2 -9.37 6.22 23.97
N ARG A 3 -8.53 5.23 24.27
CA ARG A 3 -7.15 5.48 24.74
C ARG A 3 -6.38 6.14 23.59
N ARG A 4 -5.81 7.29 23.86
CA ARG A 4 -4.99 8.03 22.89
C ARG A 4 -3.55 7.51 22.96
N LEU A 5 -2.95 7.17 21.80
CA LEU A 5 -1.61 6.61 21.72
C LEU A 5 -0.60 7.68 21.27
N LYS A 6 0.60 7.68 21.89
CA LYS A 6 1.71 8.54 21.46
C LYS A 6 2.30 8.02 20.16
N LEU A 7 2.21 8.83 19.10
CA LEU A 7 2.65 8.49 17.77
C LEU A 7 3.79 9.39 17.33
N GLY A 8 4.81 8.79 16.73
CA GLY A 8 5.86 9.48 16.01
C GLY A 8 5.76 9.23 14.50
N LEU A 9 6.02 10.26 13.68
CA LEU A 9 6.09 10.12 12.23
C LEU A 9 7.54 10.06 11.77
N LEU A 10 7.94 8.98 11.11
CA LEU A 10 9.26 8.75 10.56
C LEU A 10 9.22 8.86 9.03
N GLY A 11 9.73 9.96 8.49
CA GLY A 11 9.62 10.36 7.09
C GLY A 11 8.59 11.48 6.90
N VAL A 12 9.05 12.71 6.62
CA VAL A 12 8.21 13.89 6.38
C VAL A 12 8.25 14.36 4.92
N GLY A 13 8.64 13.49 4.01
CA GLY A 13 8.64 13.71 2.57
C GLY A 13 7.23 13.90 1.99
N ARG A 14 7.12 13.83 0.66
CA ARG A 14 5.82 14.04 -0.03
C ARG A 14 4.73 13.12 0.51
N ARG A 15 4.99 11.81 0.65
CA ARG A 15 4.02 10.85 1.17
C ARG A 15 3.75 11.06 2.66
N GLY A 16 4.78 11.35 3.45
CA GLY A 16 4.65 11.66 4.88
C GLY A 16 3.73 12.84 5.18
N LYS A 17 3.56 13.81 4.26
CA LYS A 17 2.60 14.91 4.43
C LYS A 17 1.14 14.41 4.40
N THR A 18 0.82 13.44 3.56
CA THR A 18 -0.52 12.83 3.51
C THR A 18 -0.81 12.05 4.79
N HIS A 19 0.18 11.27 5.28
CA HIS A 19 0.08 10.59 6.58
C HIS A 19 -0.09 11.58 7.73
N LEU A 20 0.69 12.64 7.75
CA LEU A 20 0.57 13.72 8.73
C LEU A 20 -0.84 14.31 8.78
N SER A 21 -1.44 14.54 7.61
CA SER A 21 -2.82 15.04 7.50
C SER A 21 -3.82 14.04 8.13
N ALA A 22 -3.69 12.75 7.83
CA ALA A 22 -4.54 11.72 8.41
C ALA A 22 -4.37 11.60 9.93
N ILE A 23 -3.12 11.64 10.43
CA ILE A 23 -2.81 11.61 11.87
C ILE A 23 -3.48 12.79 12.58
N GLN A 24 -3.38 14.00 12.02
CA GLN A 24 -4.01 15.20 12.59
C GLN A 24 -5.53 15.10 12.65
N GLY A 25 -6.15 14.48 11.64
CA GLY A 25 -7.60 14.21 11.61
C GLY A 25 -8.05 13.15 12.62
N LEU A 26 -7.12 12.39 13.18
CA LEU A 26 -7.35 11.35 14.18
C LEU A 26 -6.80 11.72 15.57
N ALA A 27 -6.81 13.02 15.91
CA ALA A 27 -6.26 13.52 17.18
C ALA A 27 -6.95 12.99 18.45
N ASP A 28 -8.10 12.35 18.32
CA ASP A 28 -8.79 11.63 19.40
C ASP A 28 -8.22 10.22 19.64
N LEU A 29 -7.56 9.64 18.64
CA LEU A 29 -6.92 8.32 18.70
C LEU A 29 -5.40 8.43 18.94
N TYR A 30 -4.77 9.46 18.37
CA TYR A 30 -3.33 9.63 18.39
C TYR A 30 -2.89 10.99 18.89
N GLU A 31 -1.79 11.01 19.64
CA GLU A 31 -1.02 12.20 19.96
C GLU A 31 0.26 12.19 19.13
N LEU A 32 0.32 13.01 18.09
CA LEU A 32 1.57 13.19 17.36
C LEU A 32 2.54 13.98 18.24
N VAL A 33 3.61 13.31 18.68
CA VAL A 33 4.56 13.90 19.65
C VAL A 33 5.87 14.36 19.02
N ALA A 34 6.30 13.72 17.92
CA ALA A 34 7.56 14.05 17.27
C ALA A 34 7.61 13.61 15.81
N LEU A 35 8.58 14.17 15.09
CA LEU A 35 8.89 13.86 13.69
C LEU A 35 10.35 13.44 13.58
N CYS A 36 10.65 12.52 12.65
CA CYS A 36 12.02 12.16 12.31
C CYS A 36 12.19 12.07 10.79
N ASP A 37 13.26 12.64 10.25
CA ASP A 37 13.63 12.52 8.83
C ASP A 37 15.12 12.75 8.67
N ALA A 38 15.76 12.04 7.74
CA ALA A 38 17.15 12.27 7.40
C ALA A 38 17.44 13.67 6.82
N ASN A 39 16.42 14.31 6.24
CA ASN A 39 16.48 15.67 5.75
C ASN A 39 16.17 16.67 6.87
N GLU A 40 17.23 17.23 7.47
CA GLU A 40 17.14 18.17 8.58
C GLU A 40 16.28 19.40 8.25
N ALA A 41 16.41 19.96 7.04
CA ALA A 41 15.64 21.13 6.65
C ALA A 41 14.13 20.82 6.62
N SER A 42 13.75 19.67 6.07
CA SER A 42 12.36 19.23 5.97
C SER A 42 11.74 18.96 7.35
N VAL A 43 12.47 18.25 8.23
CA VAL A 43 11.94 17.91 9.56
C VAL A 43 11.87 19.14 10.46
N ARG A 44 12.83 20.06 10.38
CA ARG A 44 12.80 21.34 11.12
C ARG A 44 11.65 22.23 10.67
N ALA A 45 11.48 22.41 9.35
CA ALA A 45 10.39 23.24 8.82
C ALA A 45 9.01 22.69 9.23
N THR A 46 8.82 21.38 9.12
CA THR A 46 7.57 20.73 9.51
C THR A 46 7.35 20.80 11.03
N GLY A 47 8.38 20.53 11.83
CA GLY A 47 8.33 20.60 13.28
C GLY A 47 7.99 22.02 13.79
N SER A 48 8.66 23.04 13.26
CA SER A 48 8.39 24.44 13.63
C SER A 48 6.95 24.85 13.32
N ARG A 49 6.41 24.43 12.17
CA ARG A 49 5.02 24.72 11.79
C ARG A 49 3.99 24.07 12.72
N LEU A 50 4.32 22.92 13.29
CA LEU A 50 3.42 22.14 14.15
C LEU A 50 3.68 22.31 15.64
N GLY A 51 4.75 23.03 16.03
CA GLY A 51 5.19 23.10 17.43
C GLY A 51 5.73 21.78 17.96
N LEU A 52 6.25 20.90 17.08
CA LEU A 52 6.76 19.58 17.41
C LEU A 52 8.27 19.52 17.29
N LYS A 53 8.87 18.63 18.05
CA LYS A 53 10.29 18.34 17.96
C LYS A 53 10.60 17.50 16.72
N GLY A 54 11.63 17.90 15.98
CA GLY A 54 12.15 17.18 14.82
C GLY A 54 13.50 16.56 15.12
N TYR A 55 13.68 15.31 14.71
CA TYR A 55 14.90 14.53 14.88
C TYR A 55 15.49 14.14 13.52
N THR A 56 16.82 14.03 13.47
CA THR A 56 17.54 13.42 12.35
C THR A 56 18.20 12.09 12.74
N ASP A 57 18.22 11.78 14.03
CA ASP A 57 18.72 10.56 14.64
C ASP A 57 17.54 9.69 15.09
N VAL A 58 17.44 8.49 14.50
CA VAL A 58 16.33 7.58 14.77
C VAL A 58 16.38 7.01 16.20
N GLU A 59 17.58 6.73 16.73
CA GLU A 59 17.71 6.21 18.11
C GLU A 59 17.34 7.28 19.14
N GLU A 60 17.74 8.53 18.88
CA GLU A 60 17.35 9.66 19.74
C GLU A 60 15.83 9.89 19.69
N PHE A 61 15.22 9.80 18.51
CA PHE A 61 13.77 9.91 18.33
C PHE A 61 12.99 8.91 19.17
N PHE A 62 13.34 7.63 19.12
CA PHE A 62 12.65 6.61 19.90
C PHE A 62 12.95 6.68 21.41
N SER A 63 14.22 6.90 21.80
CA SER A 63 14.61 6.87 23.21
C SER A 63 14.06 8.05 24.01
N ARG A 64 13.92 9.23 23.38
CA ARG A 64 13.46 10.45 24.06
C ARG A 64 11.94 10.55 24.13
N GLU A 65 11.22 10.14 23.10
CA GLU A 65 9.79 10.42 22.98
C GLU A 65 8.89 9.31 23.53
N ARG A 66 9.44 8.11 23.84
CA ARG A 66 8.70 6.98 24.40
C ARG A 66 7.43 6.69 23.57
N LEU A 67 7.62 6.47 22.28
CA LEU A 67 6.55 6.23 21.32
C LEU A 67 5.83 4.91 21.64
N GLU A 68 4.49 4.93 21.57
CA GLU A 68 3.68 3.71 21.56
C GLU A 68 3.45 3.20 20.14
N VAL A 69 3.42 4.13 19.16
CA VAL A 69 3.23 3.85 17.74
C VAL A 69 4.21 4.68 16.93
N VAL A 70 4.72 4.12 15.86
CA VAL A 70 5.45 4.85 14.82
C VAL A 70 4.81 4.61 13.47
N ASP A 71 4.67 5.68 12.69
CA ASP A 71 4.27 5.64 11.29
C ASP A 71 5.53 5.79 10.42
N ILE A 72 5.92 4.71 9.73
CA ILE A 72 7.16 4.59 8.96
C ILE A 72 6.87 4.85 7.49
N VAL A 73 7.28 6.02 7.00
CA VAL A 73 7.05 6.52 5.64
C VAL A 73 8.38 6.86 4.97
N THR A 74 9.36 5.99 5.15
CA THR A 74 10.70 6.07 4.57
C THR A 74 10.78 5.27 3.26
N PRO A 75 11.89 5.31 2.51
CA PRO A 75 12.08 4.38 1.38
C PRO A 75 12.01 2.91 1.81
N ALA A 76 11.36 2.08 0.98
CA ALA A 76 11.09 0.68 1.31
C ALA A 76 12.32 -0.16 1.66
N GLU A 77 13.48 0.18 1.11
CA GLU A 77 14.76 -0.46 1.41
C GLU A 77 15.18 -0.30 2.87
N SER A 78 14.72 0.75 3.54
CA SER A 78 15.05 1.03 4.94
C SER A 78 14.03 0.49 5.93
N HIS A 79 12.83 0.06 5.49
CA HIS A 79 11.73 -0.32 6.37
C HIS A 79 12.12 -1.40 7.38
N HIS A 80 12.88 -2.43 6.97
CA HIS A 80 13.30 -3.50 7.87
C HIS A 80 14.26 -3.01 8.97
N LEU A 81 15.11 -2.01 8.67
CA LEU A 81 15.99 -1.38 9.68
C LEU A 81 15.16 -0.53 10.65
N MET A 82 14.23 0.29 10.14
CA MET A 82 13.37 1.13 10.97
C MET A 82 12.43 0.30 11.85
N ALA A 83 11.86 -0.77 11.30
CA ALA A 83 11.04 -1.71 12.05
C ALA A 83 11.83 -2.42 13.18
N ARG A 84 13.12 -2.72 12.95
CA ARG A 84 14.00 -3.27 14.00
C ARG A 84 14.18 -2.29 15.15
N VAL A 85 14.40 -1.00 14.86
CA VAL A 85 14.50 0.03 15.91
C VAL A 85 13.17 0.15 16.65
N ALA A 86 12.06 0.28 15.94
CA ALA A 86 10.73 0.39 16.53
C ALA A 86 10.43 -0.80 17.48
N ALA A 87 10.70 -2.04 17.03
CA ALA A 87 10.51 -3.25 17.81
C ALA A 87 11.36 -3.26 19.08
N ARG A 88 12.64 -2.83 19.02
CA ARG A 88 13.50 -2.72 20.22
C ARG A 88 12.95 -1.76 21.26
N HIS A 89 12.26 -0.72 20.84
CA HIS A 89 11.62 0.26 21.72
C HIS A 89 10.17 -0.09 22.08
N GLY A 90 9.66 -1.24 21.61
CA GLY A 90 8.29 -1.70 21.91
C GLY A 90 7.21 -0.88 21.23
N ALA A 91 7.52 -0.16 20.16
CA ALA A 91 6.56 0.63 19.42
C ALA A 91 5.83 -0.20 18.35
N HIS A 92 4.50 -0.13 18.31
CA HIS A 92 3.69 -0.67 17.23
C HIS A 92 3.89 0.13 15.95
N MET A 93 3.67 -0.47 14.78
CA MET A 93 4.11 0.10 13.52
C MET A 93 2.97 0.20 12.50
N LEU A 94 2.77 1.38 11.91
CA LEU A 94 2.23 1.52 10.56
C LEU A 94 3.42 1.63 9.61
N ILE A 95 3.46 0.84 8.53
CA ILE A 95 4.57 0.87 7.58
C ILE A 95 4.03 1.10 6.18
N GLU A 96 4.60 2.06 5.45
CA GLU A 96 4.24 2.33 4.06
C GLU A 96 4.56 1.18 3.12
N THR A 97 3.91 1.20 1.96
CA THR A 97 4.06 0.18 0.92
C THR A 97 5.23 0.46 -0.03
N PRO A 98 5.83 -0.62 -0.58
CA PRO A 98 5.70 -2.01 -0.14
C PRO A 98 6.39 -2.22 1.21
N LEU A 99 5.96 -3.23 1.96
CA LEU A 99 6.51 -3.51 3.30
C LEU A 99 8.03 -3.63 3.30
N ALA A 100 8.60 -4.32 2.30
CA ALA A 100 10.02 -4.32 1.98
C ALA A 100 10.25 -4.90 0.57
N PRO A 101 11.43 -4.70 -0.05
CA PRO A 101 11.73 -5.20 -1.40
C PRO A 101 11.70 -6.72 -1.52
N SER A 102 12.22 -7.48 -0.57
CA SER A 102 12.33 -8.94 -0.63
C SER A 102 11.55 -9.63 0.48
N ARG A 103 11.20 -10.91 0.25
CA ARG A 103 10.54 -11.74 1.26
C ARG A 103 11.35 -11.83 2.55
N ALA A 104 12.67 -12.03 2.46
CA ALA A 104 13.54 -12.12 3.62
C ALA A 104 13.54 -10.83 4.46
N MET A 105 13.47 -9.65 3.83
CA MET A 105 13.34 -8.37 4.55
C MET A 105 11.98 -8.24 5.23
N MET A 106 10.91 -8.72 4.59
CA MET A 106 9.56 -8.73 5.19
C MET A 106 9.46 -9.72 6.35
N ASP A 107 10.05 -10.91 6.19
CA ASP A 107 10.13 -11.91 7.25
C ASP A 107 10.92 -11.35 8.45
N PHE A 108 12.00 -10.61 8.21
CA PHE A 108 12.78 -9.93 9.24
C PHE A 108 11.93 -8.91 10.05
N ILE A 109 11.06 -8.14 9.38
CA ILE A 109 10.11 -7.22 10.03
C ILE A 109 9.13 -8.01 10.91
N GLY A 110 8.47 -9.03 10.33
CA GLY A 110 7.49 -9.86 11.03
C GLY A 110 8.08 -10.56 12.27
N GLU A 111 9.29 -11.12 12.14
CA GLU A 111 10.01 -11.74 13.26
C GLU A 111 10.41 -10.74 14.34
N ALA A 112 10.88 -9.54 13.98
CA ALA A 112 11.23 -8.50 14.93
C ALA A 112 9.99 -8.06 15.72
N ALA A 113 8.86 -7.85 15.03
CA ALA A 113 7.58 -7.49 15.65
C ALA A 113 7.07 -8.58 16.60
N ALA A 114 7.07 -9.85 16.14
CA ALA A 114 6.63 -10.98 16.94
C ALA A 114 7.46 -11.17 18.24
N ARG A 115 8.79 -11.04 18.14
CA ARG A 115 9.68 -11.12 19.31
C ARG A 115 9.45 -9.99 20.31
N ALA A 116 9.06 -8.80 19.83
CA ALA A 116 8.79 -7.64 20.69
C ALA A 116 7.33 -7.59 21.19
N GLY A 117 6.43 -8.42 20.66
CA GLY A 117 5.01 -8.38 20.98
C GLY A 117 4.32 -7.11 20.48
N VAL A 118 4.75 -6.58 19.34
CA VAL A 118 4.17 -5.36 18.74
C VAL A 118 3.41 -5.66 17.45
N GLU A 119 2.37 -4.87 17.18
CA GLU A 119 1.54 -4.99 15.99
C GLU A 119 2.17 -4.26 14.80
N VAL A 120 1.96 -4.81 13.60
CA VAL A 120 2.35 -4.22 12.32
C VAL A 120 1.13 -4.14 11.42
N GLU A 121 0.70 -2.94 11.11
CA GLU A 121 -0.25 -2.63 10.04
C GLU A 121 0.54 -2.10 8.83
N VAL A 122 0.16 -2.48 7.62
CA VAL A 122 0.78 -1.95 6.40
C VAL A 122 -0.19 -1.02 5.69
N ALA A 123 0.30 0.14 5.27
CA ALA A 123 -0.51 1.21 4.68
C ALA A 123 -0.91 0.91 3.22
N GLU A 124 -1.46 -0.29 2.97
CA GLU A 124 -1.99 -0.64 1.66
C GLU A 124 -3.29 0.13 1.41
N ASN A 125 -3.19 1.21 0.65
CA ASN A 125 -4.27 2.17 0.45
C ASN A 125 -5.34 1.68 -0.54
N PHE A 126 -4.98 0.98 -1.62
CA PHE A 126 -5.93 0.64 -2.69
C PHE A 126 -7.06 -0.29 -2.23
N ARG A 127 -6.79 -1.22 -1.32
CA ARG A 127 -7.83 -2.07 -0.71
C ARG A 127 -8.79 -1.26 0.18
N ARG A 128 -8.33 -0.11 0.68
CA ARG A 128 -9.04 0.76 1.62
C ARG A 128 -9.74 1.93 0.95
N HIS A 129 -9.52 2.14 -0.36
CA HIS A 129 -10.27 3.14 -1.10
C HIS A 129 -11.77 2.86 -0.99
N PRO A 130 -12.62 3.87 -0.75
CA PRO A 130 -14.06 3.70 -0.59
C PRO A 130 -14.73 2.92 -1.72
N GLU A 131 -14.32 3.18 -2.96
CA GLU A 131 -14.81 2.48 -4.14
C GLU A 131 -14.41 1.00 -4.16
N THR A 132 -13.22 0.67 -3.70
CA THR A 132 -12.76 -0.73 -3.58
C THR A 132 -13.53 -1.45 -2.47
N ARG A 133 -13.77 -0.78 -1.34
CA ARG A 133 -14.61 -1.28 -0.24
C ARG A 133 -16.04 -1.54 -0.70
N LEU A 134 -16.62 -0.62 -1.46
CA LEU A 134 -17.96 -0.77 -1.99
C LEU A 134 -18.05 -1.93 -3.00
N ASN A 135 -17.05 -2.06 -3.89
CA ASN A 135 -16.96 -3.20 -4.81
C ASN A 135 -16.86 -4.53 -4.04
N ARG A 136 -16.01 -4.60 -3.00
CA ARG A 136 -15.93 -5.81 -2.15
C ARG A 136 -17.27 -6.13 -1.51
N LYS A 137 -17.96 -5.13 -0.98
CA LYS A 137 -19.32 -5.29 -0.41
C LYS A 137 -20.32 -5.83 -1.44
N ALA A 138 -20.22 -5.41 -2.71
CA ALA A 138 -21.06 -5.94 -3.79
C ALA A 138 -20.75 -7.42 -4.09
N LEU A 139 -19.48 -7.81 -4.03
CA LEU A 139 -19.07 -9.21 -4.19
C LEU A 139 -19.57 -10.06 -3.02
N ASP A 140 -19.42 -9.59 -1.79
CA ASP A 140 -19.90 -10.30 -0.58
C ASP A 140 -21.40 -10.45 -0.55
N ALA A 141 -22.15 -9.47 -1.09
CA ALA A 141 -23.59 -9.53 -1.27
C ALA A 141 -24.03 -10.42 -2.46
N GLY A 142 -23.10 -10.98 -3.21
CA GLY A 142 -23.39 -11.86 -4.34
C GLY A 142 -24.04 -11.18 -5.55
N VAL A 143 -23.89 -9.85 -5.71
CA VAL A 143 -24.58 -9.07 -6.75
C VAL A 143 -24.27 -9.54 -8.16
N ILE A 144 -23.03 -9.98 -8.40
CA ILE A 144 -22.59 -10.54 -9.69
C ILE A 144 -22.51 -12.07 -9.68
N GLY A 145 -23.05 -12.74 -8.65
CA GLY A 145 -22.95 -14.17 -8.45
C GLY A 145 -21.54 -14.60 -7.97
N LYS A 146 -21.18 -15.85 -8.24
CA LYS A 146 -19.87 -16.40 -7.89
C LYS A 146 -18.79 -15.77 -8.79
N VAL A 147 -17.72 -15.26 -8.20
CA VAL A 147 -16.58 -14.71 -8.95
C VAL A 147 -15.90 -15.81 -9.75
N LEU A 148 -15.66 -15.56 -11.03
CA LEU A 148 -15.02 -16.45 -11.98
C LEU A 148 -13.63 -15.96 -12.37
N ARG A 149 -13.50 -14.65 -12.65
CA ARG A 149 -12.26 -14.04 -13.13
C ARG A 149 -12.05 -12.65 -12.54
N VAL A 150 -10.77 -12.29 -12.35
CA VAL A 150 -10.33 -10.93 -12.06
C VAL A 150 -9.25 -10.55 -13.06
N THR A 151 -9.49 -9.49 -13.82
CA THR A 151 -8.56 -9.00 -14.86
C THR A 151 -8.21 -7.55 -14.58
N SER A 152 -6.93 -7.21 -14.69
CA SER A 152 -6.50 -5.83 -14.49
C SER A 152 -5.43 -5.41 -15.48
N PHE A 153 -5.56 -4.17 -15.92
CA PHE A 153 -4.50 -3.43 -16.60
C PHE A 153 -4.08 -2.25 -15.73
N TYR A 154 -2.80 -2.16 -15.40
CA TYR A 154 -2.30 -1.22 -14.42
C TYR A 154 -0.97 -0.59 -14.84
N GLU A 155 -0.79 0.68 -14.51
CA GLU A 155 0.48 1.37 -14.59
C GLU A 155 1.09 1.45 -13.19
N PRO A 156 2.10 0.64 -12.85
CA PRO A 156 2.71 0.71 -11.53
C PRO A 156 3.52 1.99 -11.35
N ILE A 157 3.51 2.44 -10.13
CA ILE A 157 4.36 3.54 -9.68
C ILE A 157 5.50 2.91 -8.88
N GLY A 158 6.72 2.97 -9.41
CA GLY A 158 7.92 2.62 -8.66
C GLY A 158 8.61 1.32 -9.07
N GLN A 159 9.77 1.10 -8.46
CA GLN A 159 10.73 0.04 -8.83
C GLN A 159 10.40 -1.34 -8.25
N TYR A 160 9.42 -1.44 -7.34
CA TYR A 160 9.09 -2.69 -6.64
C TYR A 160 7.92 -3.44 -7.27
N GLY A 161 7.64 -3.14 -8.53
CA GLY A 161 6.61 -3.83 -9.29
C GLY A 161 5.20 -3.39 -8.93
N CYS A 162 4.25 -4.27 -9.20
CA CYS A 162 2.84 -3.99 -9.15
C CYS A 162 2.19 -4.37 -7.82
N TYR A 163 2.81 -4.02 -6.71
CA TYR A 163 2.36 -4.41 -5.37
C TYR A 163 0.86 -4.16 -5.14
N HIS A 164 0.39 -2.93 -5.36
CA HIS A 164 -1.02 -2.58 -5.19
C HIS A 164 -1.96 -3.38 -6.10
N LEU A 165 -1.51 -3.71 -7.31
CA LEU A 165 -2.28 -4.56 -8.21
C LEU A 165 -2.41 -5.99 -7.66
N MET A 166 -1.33 -6.56 -7.13
CA MET A 166 -1.35 -7.90 -6.52
C MET A 166 -2.30 -7.92 -5.32
N SER A 167 -2.27 -6.87 -4.51
CA SER A 167 -3.20 -6.68 -3.39
C SER A 167 -4.66 -6.65 -3.86
N LEU A 168 -4.99 -5.87 -4.90
CA LEU A 168 -6.34 -5.78 -5.45
C LEU A 168 -6.83 -7.10 -6.04
N LEU A 169 -5.98 -7.80 -6.82
CA LEU A 169 -6.33 -9.08 -7.42
C LEU A 169 -6.69 -10.11 -6.35
N ARG A 170 -5.85 -10.24 -5.29
CA ARG A 170 -6.14 -11.12 -4.15
C ARG A 170 -7.40 -10.67 -3.40
N PHE A 171 -7.56 -9.38 -3.18
CA PHE A 171 -8.71 -8.82 -2.48
C PHE A 171 -10.03 -9.15 -3.19
N TYR A 172 -10.10 -8.98 -4.51
CA TYR A 172 -11.30 -9.27 -5.27
C TYR A 172 -11.54 -10.77 -5.48
N ALA A 173 -10.49 -11.55 -5.69
CA ALA A 173 -10.63 -13.01 -5.80
C ALA A 173 -11.00 -13.66 -4.46
N GLY A 174 -10.62 -13.07 -3.33
CA GLY A 174 -10.91 -13.58 -1.99
C GLY A 174 -10.13 -14.85 -1.64
N ALA A 175 -8.96 -15.07 -2.25
CA ALA A 175 -8.13 -16.26 -2.04
C ALA A 175 -6.64 -15.97 -2.25
N THR A 176 -5.81 -16.92 -1.80
CA THR A 176 -4.39 -16.98 -2.16
C THR A 176 -4.20 -17.48 -3.59
N VAL A 177 -3.03 -17.23 -4.15
CA VAL A 177 -2.64 -17.74 -5.48
C VAL A 177 -1.78 -18.98 -5.32
N ASP A 178 -2.06 -20.03 -6.09
CA ASP A 178 -1.31 -21.29 -6.09
C ASP A 178 -0.22 -21.32 -7.17
N GLU A 179 -0.48 -20.69 -8.32
CA GLU A 179 0.42 -20.71 -9.47
C GLU A 179 0.32 -19.40 -10.28
N VAL A 180 1.45 -18.93 -10.77
CA VAL A 180 1.52 -17.82 -11.72
C VAL A 180 2.30 -18.21 -12.97
N ARG A 181 1.96 -17.55 -14.10
CA ARG A 181 2.76 -17.58 -15.34
C ARG A 181 2.93 -16.14 -15.81
N GLY A 182 4.17 -15.72 -15.99
CA GLY A 182 4.52 -14.35 -16.35
C GLY A 182 5.36 -14.26 -17.61
N PHE A 183 5.14 -13.19 -18.37
CA PHE A 183 5.97 -12.78 -19.51
C PHE A 183 6.36 -11.33 -19.33
N ALA A 184 7.61 -10.99 -19.63
CA ALA A 184 8.08 -9.62 -19.61
C ALA A 184 8.90 -9.31 -20.86
N ARG A 185 8.81 -8.06 -21.32
CA ARG A 185 9.62 -7.50 -22.39
C ARG A 185 10.07 -6.11 -22.01
N GLN A 186 11.29 -5.79 -22.40
CA GLN A 186 11.86 -4.46 -22.22
C GLN A 186 11.89 -3.73 -23.56
N PHE A 187 11.53 -2.46 -23.53
CA PHE A 187 11.53 -1.58 -24.68
C PHE A 187 12.31 -0.31 -24.35
N PRO A 188 13.15 0.19 -25.24
CA PRO A 188 13.73 1.50 -25.08
C PRO A 188 12.64 2.57 -25.20
N VAL A 189 12.69 3.58 -24.37
CA VAL A 189 11.74 4.69 -24.35
C VAL A 189 12.47 6.01 -24.22
N GLU A 190 11.92 7.07 -24.81
CA GLU A 190 12.46 8.41 -24.66
C GLU A 190 12.23 8.96 -23.26
N ARG A 191 13.25 9.60 -22.70
CA ARG A 191 13.13 10.30 -21.41
C ARG A 191 12.25 11.53 -21.56
N VAL A 192 11.38 11.74 -20.60
CA VAL A 192 10.55 12.94 -20.50
C VAL A 192 11.11 13.82 -19.41
N GLU A 193 11.57 15.02 -19.77
CA GLU A 193 12.08 16.01 -18.81
C GLU A 193 11.02 16.38 -17.76
N GLY A 194 11.47 16.56 -16.53
CA GLY A 194 10.59 16.95 -15.41
C GLY A 194 9.92 15.78 -14.70
N TYR A 195 10.13 14.54 -15.15
CA TYR A 195 9.66 13.33 -14.47
C TYR A 195 10.82 12.55 -13.85
N SER A 196 10.58 12.04 -12.65
CA SER A 196 11.53 11.18 -11.92
C SER A 196 11.67 9.78 -12.51
N SER A 197 11.11 9.50 -13.69
CA SER A 197 11.39 8.28 -14.43
C SER A 197 12.83 8.33 -14.95
N LEU A 198 13.70 7.81 -14.12
CA LEU A 198 15.13 7.66 -14.40
C LEU A 198 15.41 6.59 -15.48
N PHE A 199 14.37 6.05 -16.10
CA PHE A 199 14.47 4.89 -16.98
C PHE A 199 14.33 5.33 -18.44
N ASP A 200 15.29 4.93 -19.23
CA ASP A 200 15.27 4.92 -20.70
C ASP A 200 14.71 3.59 -21.25
N THR A 201 14.21 2.75 -20.35
CA THR A 201 13.69 1.42 -20.65
C THR A 201 12.37 1.18 -19.93
N GLU A 202 11.34 0.76 -20.66
CA GLU A 202 10.07 0.30 -20.11
C GLU A 202 10.04 -1.23 -20.05
N THR A 203 9.61 -1.77 -18.92
CA THR A 203 9.26 -3.19 -18.83
C THR A 203 7.75 -3.36 -18.88
N TRP A 204 7.28 -4.00 -19.94
CA TRP A 204 5.91 -4.48 -20.04
C TRP A 204 5.84 -5.91 -19.48
N THR A 205 4.90 -6.15 -18.56
CA THR A 205 4.71 -7.47 -17.95
C THR A 205 3.25 -7.90 -18.10
N GLN A 206 3.05 -9.16 -18.46
CA GLN A 206 1.75 -9.81 -18.49
C GLN A 206 1.82 -11.09 -17.67
N ALA A 207 0.74 -11.38 -16.91
CA ALA A 207 0.67 -12.60 -16.11
C ALA A 207 -0.73 -13.18 -16.06
N SER A 208 -0.79 -14.51 -15.88
CA SER A 208 -1.97 -15.25 -15.46
C SER A 208 -1.76 -15.83 -14.07
N LEU A 209 -2.83 -15.88 -13.27
CA LEU A 209 -2.83 -16.35 -11.88
C LEU A 209 -3.92 -17.40 -11.69
N SER A 210 -3.59 -18.47 -10.99
CA SER A 210 -4.55 -19.49 -10.56
C SER A 210 -4.76 -19.35 -9.05
N PHE A 211 -5.98 -18.98 -8.65
CA PHE A 211 -6.33 -18.81 -7.25
C PHE A 211 -6.79 -20.14 -6.62
N ALA A 212 -6.51 -20.35 -5.35
CA ALA A 212 -6.84 -21.56 -4.59
C ALA A 212 -8.35 -21.90 -4.58
N ASN A 213 -9.21 -20.91 -4.75
CA ASN A 213 -10.68 -21.09 -4.84
C ASN A 213 -11.19 -21.33 -6.27
N GLY A 214 -10.30 -21.48 -7.25
CA GLY A 214 -10.64 -21.73 -8.66
C GLY A 214 -10.93 -20.46 -9.49
N VAL A 215 -10.81 -19.27 -8.91
CA VAL A 215 -10.87 -18.00 -9.66
C VAL A 215 -9.65 -17.91 -10.57
N ALA A 216 -9.84 -17.45 -11.81
CA ALA A 216 -8.75 -17.13 -12.73
C ALA A 216 -8.38 -15.65 -12.62
N GLY A 217 -7.09 -15.36 -12.58
CA GLY A 217 -6.58 -13.99 -12.62
C GLY A 217 -5.76 -13.70 -13.87
N SER A 218 -5.82 -12.47 -14.35
CA SER A 218 -4.88 -11.98 -15.35
C SER A 218 -4.55 -10.52 -15.11
N CYS A 219 -3.31 -10.15 -15.41
CA CYS A 219 -2.91 -8.76 -15.33
C CYS A 219 -1.88 -8.40 -16.39
N THR A 220 -1.88 -7.13 -16.76
CA THR A 220 -0.83 -6.50 -17.55
C THR A 220 -0.41 -5.22 -16.86
N TYR A 221 0.89 -4.97 -16.73
CA TYR A 221 1.41 -3.76 -16.12
C TYR A 221 2.72 -3.29 -16.74
N LEU A 222 3.02 -2.01 -16.55
CA LEU A 222 4.16 -1.30 -17.10
C LEU A 222 5.05 -0.80 -15.96
N SER A 223 6.37 -0.81 -16.15
CA SER A 223 7.32 -0.34 -15.11
C SER A 223 7.64 1.15 -15.21
N THR A 224 7.34 1.79 -16.31
CA THR A 224 7.68 3.20 -16.53
C THR A 224 6.48 4.11 -16.41
N TRP A 225 6.77 5.29 -15.90
CA TRP A 225 5.82 6.36 -15.79
C TRP A 225 6.07 7.43 -16.86
N LEU A 226 5.73 7.13 -18.11
CA LEU A 226 5.73 8.10 -19.19
C LEU A 226 4.41 8.87 -19.22
N THR A 227 4.39 10.07 -18.68
CA THR A 227 3.16 10.84 -18.49
C THR A 227 2.37 11.10 -19.76
N PRO A 228 2.97 11.43 -20.92
CA PRO A 228 2.22 11.59 -22.16
C PRO A 228 1.60 10.28 -22.65
N LEU A 229 2.27 9.14 -22.43
CA LEU A 229 1.77 7.82 -22.82
C LEU A 229 0.81 7.25 -21.77
N ARG A 230 1.02 7.53 -20.49
CA ARG A 230 0.14 7.13 -19.39
C ARG A 230 -1.32 7.56 -19.61
N GLN A 231 -1.56 8.72 -20.18
CA GLN A 231 -2.92 9.18 -20.50
C GLN A 231 -3.63 8.34 -21.56
N ARG A 232 -2.89 7.54 -22.32
CA ARG A 232 -3.40 6.70 -23.40
C ARG A 232 -3.67 5.26 -22.96
N HIS A 233 -3.06 4.82 -21.85
CA HIS A 233 -3.26 3.48 -21.34
C HIS A 233 -4.52 3.40 -20.47
N PRO A 234 -5.39 2.42 -20.69
CA PRO A 234 -6.50 2.16 -19.80
C PRO A 234 -5.98 1.64 -18.47
N HIS A 235 -6.42 2.25 -17.39
CA HIS A 235 -6.24 1.69 -16.05
C HIS A 235 -7.61 1.17 -15.60
N PHE A 236 -7.78 -0.14 -15.61
CA PHE A 236 -9.04 -0.77 -15.25
C PHE A 236 -8.81 -2.09 -14.51
N THR A 237 -9.79 -2.45 -13.70
CA THR A 237 -9.95 -3.79 -13.15
C THR A 237 -11.37 -4.26 -13.41
N THR A 238 -11.53 -5.47 -13.94
CA THR A 238 -12.83 -6.12 -14.07
C THR A 238 -12.89 -7.33 -13.16
N VAL A 239 -14.02 -7.47 -12.46
CA VAL A 239 -14.34 -8.66 -11.66
C VAL A 239 -15.58 -9.29 -12.28
N GLU A 240 -15.41 -10.47 -12.86
CA GLU A 240 -16.47 -11.15 -13.58
C GLU A 240 -17.02 -12.31 -12.74
N GLY A 241 -18.34 -12.38 -12.66
CA GLY A 241 -19.07 -13.42 -11.95
C GLY A 241 -20.10 -14.13 -12.83
N THR A 242 -20.81 -15.09 -12.24
CA THR A 242 -21.81 -15.91 -12.95
C THR A 242 -23.06 -15.14 -13.36
N ALA A 243 -23.33 -13.98 -12.76
CA ALA A 243 -24.54 -13.19 -13.01
C ALA A 243 -24.26 -11.75 -13.47
N GLY A 244 -22.98 -11.39 -13.66
CA GLY A 244 -22.60 -10.04 -14.09
C GLY A 244 -21.12 -9.77 -13.87
N PHE A 245 -20.74 -8.50 -13.93
CA PHE A 245 -19.38 -8.07 -13.70
C PHE A 245 -19.30 -6.64 -13.12
N ILE A 246 -18.22 -6.33 -12.45
CA ILE A 246 -17.86 -4.98 -12.01
C ILE A 246 -16.74 -4.48 -12.91
N ALA A 247 -16.92 -3.33 -13.55
CA ALA A 247 -15.88 -2.59 -14.23
C ALA A 247 -15.42 -1.44 -13.32
N ALA A 248 -14.14 -1.45 -12.93
CA ALA A 248 -13.53 -0.40 -12.12
C ALA A 248 -12.44 0.29 -12.95
N GLY A 249 -12.64 1.54 -13.29
CA GLY A 249 -11.73 2.33 -14.13
C GLY A 249 -11.29 3.62 -13.43
N ARG A 250 -10.11 4.12 -13.78
CA ARG A 250 -9.60 5.38 -13.21
C ARG A 250 -10.32 6.62 -13.75
N ARG A 251 -10.88 6.52 -14.95
CA ARG A 251 -11.50 7.67 -15.67
C ARG A 251 -13.01 7.59 -15.77
N GLU A 252 -13.56 6.42 -15.49
CA GLU A 252 -14.99 6.16 -15.55
C GLU A 252 -15.45 5.72 -14.16
N ALA A 253 -16.68 6.07 -13.81
CA ALA A 253 -17.27 5.60 -12.56
C ALA A 253 -17.30 4.07 -12.56
N ASN A 254 -16.91 3.45 -11.45
CA ASN A 254 -17.06 2.02 -11.27
C ASN A 254 -18.52 1.65 -11.56
N THR A 255 -18.75 0.60 -12.33
CA THR A 255 -20.09 0.22 -12.77
C THR A 255 -20.30 -1.28 -12.58
N ILE A 256 -21.40 -1.65 -11.96
CA ILE A 256 -21.88 -3.03 -11.92
C ILE A 256 -22.76 -3.25 -13.14
N TYR A 257 -22.46 -4.29 -13.91
CA TYR A 257 -23.29 -4.80 -14.99
C TYR A 257 -23.82 -6.17 -14.60
N LYS A 258 -25.12 -6.39 -14.70
CA LYS A 258 -25.71 -7.70 -14.42
C LYS A 258 -26.92 -8.00 -15.30
N VAL A 259 -27.30 -9.25 -15.42
CA VAL A 259 -28.52 -9.66 -16.10
C VAL A 259 -29.69 -9.66 -15.14
N GLU A 260 -30.71 -8.88 -15.45
CA GLU A 260 -31.98 -8.80 -14.71
C GLU A 260 -33.15 -8.97 -15.68
N HIS A 261 -34.07 -9.87 -15.37
CA HIS A 261 -35.25 -10.15 -16.18
C HIS A 261 -34.94 -10.39 -17.69
N GLY A 262 -33.79 -11.00 -17.99
CA GLY A 262 -33.35 -11.28 -19.36
C GLY A 262 -32.72 -10.10 -20.11
N ALA A 263 -32.53 -8.96 -19.44
CA ALA A 263 -31.86 -7.77 -20.00
C ALA A 263 -30.61 -7.39 -19.21
N GLN A 264 -29.68 -6.70 -19.84
CA GLN A 264 -28.53 -6.14 -19.13
C GLN A 264 -28.97 -4.87 -18.40
N ALA A 265 -28.69 -4.83 -17.08
CA ALA A 265 -28.79 -3.65 -16.24
C ALA A 265 -27.39 -3.12 -15.90
N ALA A 266 -27.24 -1.80 -15.79
CA ALA A 266 -25.99 -1.13 -15.43
C ALA A 266 -26.22 -0.18 -14.25
N TYR A 267 -25.38 -0.30 -13.23
CA TYR A 267 -25.45 0.49 -12.02
C TYR A 267 -24.10 1.22 -11.85
N PRO A 268 -23.99 2.47 -12.33
CA PRO A 268 -22.79 3.27 -12.09
C PRO A 268 -22.69 3.64 -10.61
N MET A 269 -21.47 3.62 -10.07
CA MET A 269 -21.21 4.12 -8.73
C MET A 269 -21.48 5.63 -8.68
N ARG A 270 -22.14 6.05 -7.62
CA ARG A 270 -22.39 7.45 -7.30
C ARG A 270 -21.70 7.82 -6.01
N THR A 271 -21.32 9.09 -5.91
CA THR A 271 -20.74 9.67 -4.71
C THR A 271 -21.58 10.85 -4.27
N GLU A 272 -21.97 10.86 -3.01
CA GLU A 272 -22.51 12.05 -2.36
C GLU A 272 -21.42 12.71 -1.52
N GLY A 273 -21.48 14.02 -1.45
CA GLY A 273 -20.53 14.80 -0.67
C GLY A 273 -21.12 16.11 -0.18
N ARG A 274 -20.35 16.80 0.66
CA ARG A 274 -20.65 18.17 1.07
C ARG A 274 -19.42 19.04 0.84
N ARG A 275 -19.64 20.31 0.61
CA ARG A 275 -18.57 21.30 0.52
C ARG A 275 -18.40 22.03 1.85
N GLU A 276 -17.19 22.00 2.38
CA GLU A 276 -16.87 22.63 3.66
C GLU A 276 -15.42 23.16 3.63
N ALA A 277 -15.20 24.39 4.10
CA ALA A 277 -13.89 25.06 4.12
C ALA A 277 -13.12 24.99 2.77
N GLY A 278 -13.84 25.06 1.65
CA GLY A 278 -13.25 25.01 0.30
C GLY A 278 -12.92 23.60 -0.21
N GLN A 279 -13.14 22.57 0.58
CA GLN A 279 -12.92 21.17 0.21
C GLN A 279 -14.22 20.46 -0.12
N GLU A 280 -14.13 19.47 -1.01
CA GLU A 280 -15.21 18.53 -1.28
C GLU A 280 -15.02 17.28 -0.42
N ILE A 281 -15.93 17.05 0.51
CA ILE A 281 -15.88 15.94 1.47
C ILE A 281 -16.83 14.86 1.00
N PRO A 282 -16.35 13.71 0.49
CA PRO A 282 -17.21 12.60 0.14
C PRO A 282 -17.83 12.03 1.43
N THR A 283 -19.16 11.89 1.43
CA THR A 283 -19.89 11.38 2.59
C THR A 283 -20.38 9.95 2.40
N ARG A 284 -20.70 9.58 1.16
CA ARG A 284 -21.22 8.25 0.81
C ARG A 284 -20.90 7.88 -0.62
N PHE A 285 -20.55 6.61 -0.83
CA PHE A 285 -20.39 5.96 -2.13
C PHE A 285 -21.47 4.89 -2.24
N TYR A 286 -22.14 4.76 -3.41
CA TYR A 286 -23.24 3.81 -3.50
C TYR A 286 -23.53 3.35 -4.93
N TYR A 287 -24.20 2.18 -5.01
CA TYR A 287 -24.84 1.64 -6.21
C TYR A 287 -26.35 1.56 -5.98
N GLU A 288 -27.14 2.00 -6.96
CA GLU A 288 -28.61 1.91 -6.92
C GLU A 288 -29.11 0.51 -7.31
N THR A 289 -28.42 -0.54 -6.82
CA THR A 289 -28.85 -1.93 -6.98
C THR A 289 -30.08 -2.25 -6.14
N HIS A 290 -30.69 -3.42 -6.32
CA HIS A 290 -31.80 -3.88 -5.50
C HIS A 290 -31.39 -5.16 -4.73
N PRO A 291 -31.20 -5.08 -3.39
CA PRO A 291 -31.21 -3.86 -2.56
C PRO A 291 -30.05 -2.91 -2.87
N PRO A 292 -30.15 -1.62 -2.52
CA PRO A 292 -29.06 -0.67 -2.74
C PRO A 292 -27.85 -1.02 -1.87
N LEU A 293 -26.67 -0.78 -2.43
CA LEU A 293 -25.39 -0.96 -1.73
C LEU A 293 -24.75 0.39 -1.49
N GLU A 294 -24.24 0.58 -0.29
CA GLU A 294 -23.58 1.83 0.09
C GLU A 294 -22.36 1.60 0.97
N TYR A 295 -21.41 2.50 0.89
CA TYR A 295 -20.26 2.66 1.77
C TYR A 295 -20.24 4.10 2.29
N PRO A 296 -20.71 4.34 3.51
CA PRO A 296 -20.58 5.64 4.14
C PRO A 296 -19.09 5.88 4.47
N ASN A 297 -18.62 7.10 4.21
CA ASN A 297 -17.27 7.48 4.62
C ASN A 297 -17.21 7.61 6.14
N PRO A 298 -16.50 6.73 6.85
CA PRO A 298 -16.45 6.75 8.32
C PRO A 298 -15.71 7.98 8.88
N PHE A 299 -14.97 8.68 8.02
CA PHE A 299 -14.18 9.86 8.37
C PHE A 299 -14.81 11.19 7.92
N ALA A 300 -16.01 11.17 7.34
CA ALA A 300 -16.64 12.37 6.80
C ALA A 300 -16.80 13.52 7.83
N ALA A 301 -16.95 13.19 9.13
CA ALA A 301 -17.05 14.17 10.21
C ALA A 301 -15.68 14.58 10.79
N ARG A 302 -14.57 14.04 10.30
CA ARG A 302 -13.22 14.32 10.80
C ARG A 302 -12.53 15.42 9.98
N PRO A 303 -11.65 16.23 10.61
CA PRO A 303 -10.96 17.30 9.93
C PRO A 303 -9.76 16.78 9.09
N LEU A 304 -10.04 15.89 8.15
CA LEU A 304 -9.04 15.40 7.18
C LEU A 304 -8.85 16.43 6.05
N ASN A 305 -7.65 16.44 5.46
CA ASN A 305 -7.40 17.22 4.25
C ASN A 305 -7.85 16.43 3.00
N TYR A 306 -9.11 16.51 2.64
CA TYR A 306 -9.66 15.84 1.45
C TYR A 306 -9.17 16.44 0.12
N ALA A 307 -8.49 17.61 0.16
CA ALA A 307 -7.87 18.25 -1.00
C ALA A 307 -6.37 17.91 -1.13
N ASP A 308 -5.93 16.80 -0.54
CA ASP A 308 -4.55 16.32 -0.64
C ASP A 308 -4.16 16.01 -2.09
N ASP A 309 -2.88 16.16 -2.42
CA ASP A 309 -2.33 15.89 -3.77
C ASP A 309 -2.58 14.45 -4.27
N TRP A 310 -2.74 13.49 -3.36
CA TRP A 310 -3.05 12.10 -3.66
C TRP A 310 -4.56 11.83 -3.77
N GLY A 311 -5.38 12.78 -3.35
CA GLY A 311 -6.84 12.72 -3.39
C GLY A 311 -7.49 12.19 -2.12
N ALA A 312 -8.80 12.46 -2.02
CA ALA A 312 -9.61 12.12 -0.84
C ALA A 312 -9.59 10.60 -0.51
N ALA A 313 -9.58 9.74 -1.51
CA ALA A 313 -9.55 8.28 -1.33
C ALA A 313 -8.30 7.81 -0.58
N ASP A 314 -7.14 8.38 -0.90
CA ASP A 314 -5.87 8.07 -0.22
C ASP A 314 -5.87 8.52 1.24
N VAL A 315 -6.36 9.73 1.52
CA VAL A 315 -6.46 10.25 2.90
C VAL A 315 -7.39 9.39 3.74
N ILE A 316 -8.54 8.98 3.18
CA ILE A 316 -9.48 8.04 3.83
C ILE A 316 -8.79 6.71 4.10
N ALA A 317 -8.04 6.19 3.15
CA ALA A 317 -7.36 4.90 3.27
C ALA A 317 -6.28 4.90 4.36
N ILE A 318 -5.48 5.98 4.48
CA ILE A 318 -4.49 6.11 5.55
C ILE A 318 -5.17 6.26 6.91
N ALA A 319 -6.24 7.05 7.00
CA ALA A 319 -7.01 7.18 8.23
C ALA A 319 -7.63 5.83 8.66
N ASP A 320 -8.05 5.01 7.70
CA ASP A 320 -8.56 3.66 7.94
C ASP A 320 -7.45 2.72 8.43
N ALA A 321 -6.25 2.76 7.84
CA ALA A 321 -5.09 1.97 8.29
C ALA A 321 -4.65 2.35 9.72
N LEU A 322 -4.55 3.65 10.02
CA LEU A 322 -4.28 4.14 11.36
C LEU A 322 -5.36 3.70 12.36
N THR A 323 -6.65 3.73 11.97
CA THR A 323 -7.74 3.28 12.83
C THR A 323 -7.67 1.77 13.07
N SER A 324 -7.32 0.97 12.06
CA SER A 324 -7.09 -0.46 12.18
C SER A 324 -5.97 -0.76 13.18
N LEU A 325 -4.81 -0.09 13.05
CA LEU A 325 -3.70 -0.25 13.99
C LEU A 325 -4.09 0.15 15.42
N HIS A 326 -4.79 1.27 15.58
CA HIS A 326 -5.27 1.69 16.90
C HIS A 326 -6.17 0.61 17.55
N GLN A 327 -7.08 0.01 16.79
CA GLN A 327 -7.95 -1.06 17.26
C GLN A 327 -7.16 -2.34 17.59
N ALA A 328 -6.11 -2.64 16.82
CA ALA A 328 -5.24 -3.77 17.11
C ALA A 328 -4.52 -3.59 18.45
N VAL A 329 -3.94 -2.41 18.67
CA VAL A 329 -3.17 -2.09 19.90
C VAL A 329 -4.06 -2.00 21.15
N THR A 330 -5.26 -1.43 21.02
CA THR A 330 -6.12 -1.14 22.19
C THR A 330 -7.23 -2.17 22.40
N GLY A 331 -7.65 -2.85 21.36
CA GLY A 331 -8.81 -3.75 21.36
C GLY A 331 -8.48 -5.23 21.14
N GLY A 332 -7.20 -5.59 20.94
CA GLY A 332 -6.75 -6.98 20.75
C GLY A 332 -7.25 -7.62 19.44
N ARG A 333 -7.63 -6.81 18.45
CA ARG A 333 -7.92 -7.29 17.10
C ARG A 333 -6.61 -7.43 16.33
N ALA A 334 -6.53 -8.40 15.41
CA ALA A 334 -5.43 -8.40 14.47
C ALA A 334 -5.50 -7.17 13.54
N PRO A 335 -4.35 -6.63 13.11
CA PRO A 335 -4.29 -5.65 12.03
C PRO A 335 -5.06 -6.13 10.80
N GLU A 336 -5.78 -5.24 10.12
CA GLU A 336 -6.59 -5.64 8.95
C GLU A 336 -5.71 -6.08 7.78
N TYR A 337 -4.54 -5.45 7.65
CA TYR A 337 -3.58 -5.78 6.61
C TYR A 337 -2.18 -5.77 7.22
N GLY A 338 -1.83 -6.89 7.82
CA GLY A 338 -0.57 -7.08 8.52
C GLY A 338 0.60 -7.49 7.61
N SER A 339 1.75 -7.72 8.23
CA SER A 339 2.98 -8.11 7.51
C SER A 339 2.83 -9.40 6.71
N ALA A 340 2.01 -10.36 7.15
CA ALA A 340 1.76 -11.60 6.44
C ALA A 340 1.00 -11.37 5.12
N ASP A 341 -0.03 -10.52 5.11
CA ASP A 341 -0.75 -10.18 3.89
C ASP A 341 0.12 -9.40 2.90
N ALA A 342 0.87 -8.42 3.40
CA ALA A 342 1.81 -7.65 2.60
C ALA A 342 2.88 -8.54 1.95
N ARG A 343 3.37 -9.53 2.68
CA ARG A 343 4.32 -10.51 2.18
C ARG A 343 3.74 -11.35 1.03
N LEU A 344 2.50 -11.81 1.16
CA LEU A 344 1.82 -12.57 0.11
C LEU A 344 1.67 -11.75 -1.18
N ASP A 345 1.32 -10.47 -1.07
CA ASP A 345 1.15 -9.61 -2.25
C ASP A 345 2.48 -9.29 -2.94
N GLN A 346 3.55 -9.02 -2.18
CA GLN A 346 4.88 -8.83 -2.76
C GLN A 346 5.44 -10.13 -3.35
N GLU A 347 5.21 -11.28 -2.72
CA GLU A 347 5.62 -12.57 -3.23
C GLU A 347 5.02 -12.89 -4.60
N LEU A 348 3.78 -12.43 -4.88
CA LEU A 348 3.17 -12.55 -6.20
C LEU A 348 3.95 -11.78 -7.26
N SER A 349 4.32 -10.54 -6.99
CA SER A 349 5.15 -9.74 -7.90
C SER A 349 6.49 -10.42 -8.18
N ILE A 350 7.13 -10.96 -7.15
CA ILE A 350 8.40 -11.69 -7.26
C ILE A 350 8.22 -12.96 -8.10
N ALA A 351 7.16 -13.72 -7.84
CA ALA A 351 6.88 -14.98 -8.58
C ALA A 351 6.56 -14.73 -10.05
N ILE A 352 5.84 -13.65 -10.38
CA ILE A 352 5.58 -13.24 -11.77
C ILE A 352 6.90 -12.91 -12.48
N GLY A 353 7.77 -12.13 -11.82
CA GLY A 353 9.10 -11.81 -12.34
C GLY A 353 9.96 -13.06 -12.55
N GLU A 354 9.93 -14.01 -11.62
CA GLU A 354 10.65 -15.27 -11.74
C GLU A 354 10.11 -16.13 -12.89
N SER A 355 8.79 -16.23 -13.05
CA SER A 355 8.17 -16.91 -14.19
C SER A 355 8.57 -16.28 -15.53
N ALA A 356 8.60 -14.95 -15.60
CA ALA A 356 9.02 -14.23 -16.80
C ALA A 356 10.51 -14.52 -17.15
N ARG A 357 11.39 -14.58 -16.14
CA ARG A 357 12.79 -14.98 -16.30
C ARG A 357 12.91 -16.42 -16.81
N LEU A 358 12.03 -17.30 -16.39
CA LEU A 358 11.92 -18.69 -16.82
C LEU A 358 11.07 -18.86 -18.11
N GLN A 359 10.91 -17.78 -18.89
CA GLN A 359 10.21 -17.78 -20.18
C GLN A 359 8.76 -18.28 -20.12
N GLY A 360 8.05 -17.89 -19.05
CA GLY A 360 6.64 -18.22 -18.85
C GLY A 360 6.37 -19.60 -18.22
N GLN A 361 7.40 -20.26 -17.73
CA GLN A 361 7.19 -21.49 -16.97
C GLN A 361 6.36 -21.21 -15.72
N PRO A 362 5.49 -22.16 -15.31
CA PRO A 362 4.70 -22.00 -14.12
C PRO A 362 5.56 -21.90 -12.87
N VAL A 363 5.25 -20.94 -12.02
CA VAL A 363 5.86 -20.79 -10.69
C VAL A 363 4.78 -20.99 -9.66
N ARG A 364 4.99 -21.97 -8.78
CA ARG A 364 4.08 -22.29 -7.68
C ARG A 364 4.38 -21.46 -6.45
N LEU A 365 3.34 -21.14 -5.70
CA LEU A 365 3.39 -20.40 -4.46
C LEU A 365 3.00 -21.31 -3.27
N PRO A 366 3.54 -21.06 -2.08
CA PRO A 366 4.55 -20.06 -1.77
C PRO A 366 5.92 -20.41 -2.37
N LEU A 367 6.71 -19.39 -2.69
CA LEU A 367 8.09 -19.56 -3.15
C LEU A 367 8.94 -20.17 -2.03
N ARG A 368 9.70 -21.22 -2.35
CA ARG A 368 10.49 -21.96 -1.36
C ARG A 368 11.93 -21.45 -1.26
N GLU A 369 12.50 -20.97 -2.36
CA GLU A 369 13.90 -20.55 -2.48
C GLU A 369 13.97 -19.06 -2.78
N GLU A 370 15.11 -18.44 -2.43
CA GLU A 370 15.41 -17.07 -2.81
C GLU A 370 15.54 -16.97 -4.33
N THR A 371 14.80 -16.05 -4.93
CA THR A 371 14.82 -15.83 -6.37
C THR A 371 16.04 -15.03 -6.82
N ALA A 372 16.32 -15.06 -8.13
CA ALA A 372 17.40 -14.25 -8.71
C ALA A 372 17.17 -12.75 -8.49
N TRP A 373 15.90 -12.32 -8.59
CA TRP A 373 15.54 -10.93 -8.35
C TRP A 373 15.78 -10.50 -6.89
N GLU A 374 15.45 -11.34 -5.92
CA GLU A 374 15.70 -11.03 -4.50
C GLU A 374 17.19 -10.93 -4.20
N ARG A 375 18.02 -11.82 -4.76
CA ARG A 375 19.49 -11.71 -4.65
C ARG A 375 20.01 -10.38 -5.19
N GLU A 376 19.51 -9.95 -6.35
CA GLU A 376 19.85 -8.65 -6.94
C GLU A 376 19.46 -7.49 -6.02
N GLN A 377 18.26 -7.53 -5.38
CA GLN A 377 17.87 -6.51 -4.41
C GLN A 377 18.81 -6.47 -3.21
N HIS A 378 19.24 -7.62 -2.69
CA HIS A 378 20.20 -7.69 -1.59
C HIS A 378 21.58 -7.18 -2.00
N GLU A 379 22.03 -7.43 -3.23
CA GLU A 379 23.27 -6.89 -3.76
C GLU A 379 23.22 -5.37 -3.94
N ARG A 380 22.11 -4.85 -4.47
CA ARG A 380 21.89 -3.40 -4.57
C ARG A 380 21.89 -2.74 -3.20
N PHE A 381 21.23 -3.38 -2.23
CA PHE A 381 21.22 -2.90 -0.85
C PHE A 381 22.66 -2.83 -0.29
N ARG A 382 23.46 -3.91 -0.44
CA ARG A 382 24.86 -3.93 0.02
C ARG A 382 25.70 -2.83 -0.64
N ALA A 383 25.51 -2.61 -1.93
CA ALA A 383 26.22 -1.57 -2.68
C ALA A 383 25.85 -0.16 -2.20
N GLN A 384 24.58 0.08 -1.91
CA GLN A 384 24.07 1.37 -1.48
C GLN A 384 24.40 1.68 -0.02
N TRP A 385 24.25 0.71 0.88
CA TRP A 385 24.30 0.91 2.34
C TRP A 385 25.60 0.41 2.98
N GLY A 386 26.44 -0.28 2.23
CA GLY A 386 27.76 -0.74 2.69
C GLY A 386 27.73 -1.90 3.67
N GLY A 387 26.69 -2.76 3.63
CA GLY A 387 26.59 -3.92 4.52
C GLY A 387 25.46 -4.88 4.18
N ASP A 388 25.49 -6.04 4.84
CA ASP A 388 24.45 -7.05 4.69
C ASP A 388 23.16 -6.57 5.39
N PRO A 389 21.97 -6.65 4.74
CA PRO A 389 20.71 -6.12 5.28
C PRO A 389 20.30 -6.74 6.62
N PHE A 390 20.76 -7.94 6.92
CA PHE A 390 20.36 -8.69 8.10
C PHE A 390 21.45 -8.76 9.17
N LYS A 391 22.65 -9.19 8.77
CA LYS A 391 23.78 -9.40 9.69
C LYS A 391 24.33 -8.08 10.23
N ASP A 392 24.34 -7.06 9.39
CA ASP A 392 24.90 -5.75 9.71
C ASP A 392 23.83 -4.72 10.16
N ALA A 393 22.57 -5.14 10.36
CA ALA A 393 21.45 -4.22 10.58
C ALA A 393 21.73 -3.15 11.65
N ASP A 394 22.25 -3.54 12.82
CA ASP A 394 22.54 -2.58 13.90
C ASP A 394 23.67 -1.61 13.52
N ARG A 395 24.71 -2.09 12.85
CA ARG A 395 25.79 -1.23 12.33
C ARG A 395 25.28 -0.27 11.27
N LEU A 396 24.41 -0.74 10.38
CA LEU A 396 23.81 0.09 9.33
C LEU A 396 22.90 1.17 9.90
N ILE A 397 22.11 0.86 10.94
CA ILE A 397 21.29 1.82 11.67
C ILE A 397 22.20 2.91 12.26
N ALA A 398 23.21 2.52 13.01
CA ALA A 398 24.16 3.47 13.62
C ALA A 398 24.84 4.36 12.57
N ALA A 399 25.33 3.78 11.46
CA ALA A 399 26.09 4.52 10.44
C ALA A 399 25.23 5.45 9.57
N ASN A 400 23.97 5.09 9.30
CA ASN A 400 23.17 5.78 8.29
C ASN A 400 21.97 6.56 8.86
N PHE A 401 21.50 6.22 10.07
CA PHE A 401 20.27 6.77 10.64
C PHE A 401 20.46 7.33 12.06
N SER A 402 21.65 7.15 12.65
CA SER A 402 22.01 7.66 13.97
C SER A 402 23.39 8.33 13.92
N ASP A 403 23.64 9.18 14.89
CA ASP A 403 24.93 9.87 15.08
C ASP A 403 25.48 10.65 13.87
N ARG A 404 24.58 11.33 13.14
CA ARG A 404 24.95 12.21 12.01
C ARG A 404 25.53 13.57 12.45
N ARG A 405 26.12 13.63 13.64
CA ARG A 405 26.85 14.83 14.11
C ARG A 405 28.28 14.80 13.55
N GLY A 406 28.39 15.11 12.28
CA GLY A 406 29.64 15.32 11.60
C GLY A 406 29.61 16.61 10.82
#